data_3c6ecfb91d8b186fedb11dfad297ccad
#
_entry.id   3c6ecfb91d8b186fedb11dfad297ccad
#
_cell.length_a   1.000
_cell.length_b   1.000
_cell.length_c   1.000
_cell.angle_alpha   90.00
_cell.angle_beta   90.00
_cell.angle_gamma   90.00
#
_symmetry.space_group_name_H-M   'P 1'
#
loop_
_entity.id
_entity.type
_entity.pdbx_description
1 polymer ?
#
loop_
_entity_poly.entity_id
_entity_poly.type
_entity_poly.pdbx_seq_one_letter_code
_entity_poly.pdbx_strand_id
1 'polypeptide(L)'
;MTDIKPLFEGACIQCHSPEKASEEGADYDMSTKEAAFAGGESYGSDVIVPKDGNDSPVYWMTTLHHDDPDDSEAMPPKKPLNDFQAEVIKRWIDDGAKWPEGVVLEEKPRVTFQNVRGLFLKGGPYSAKDITMLRLWAEQGADWPAGVQLGGGSEDGPADNLELVKQMRENILSNSTVKAEGDMKAYTDTITKTGVKFEMVPIKGGEFTMGSPDDEEGRLDDEGPQHKVKVSPFWMGKFEVTWNMYEPFMITGVARNKDGSPENIPADAEPIDIISSPTTPYTEMSFGMGTDGYPAICMTQHAANKFCQWLSAQTGHYYRLPTEAEWEYACRAGTNGPFHCPEDQLAEYAVMDPEQVRVGYEKVGTKKPNPWGLYDMHGNVMEWCLDAYLPSYGHLDKKDPYLLPTQRWGRIARGGSWYDPPEYLRSACRTCSNDVWQMQDPQLPKSIWWLTDAHWLGFRLTRPKEIPSEDEMYEIWNSGGVLPTRG
;
A
#
# COMPACT_ATOMS: atom_id res chain seq x y z
N MET A 1 9.95 -4.15 32.49
CA MET A 1 10.78 -5.18 31.85
C MET A 1 10.03 -5.98 30.78
N THR A 2 8.72 -6.19 30.88
CA THR A 2 7.99 -6.97 29.87
C THR A 2 8.13 -6.38 28.47
N ASP A 3 8.07 -5.06 28.35
CA ASP A 3 8.15 -4.37 27.06
C ASP A 3 9.58 -4.00 26.64
N ILE A 4 10.49 -3.85 27.61
CA ILE A 4 11.86 -3.38 27.36
C ILE A 4 12.85 -4.54 27.14
N LYS A 5 12.66 -5.69 27.83
CA LYS A 5 13.55 -6.82 27.73
C LYS A 5 13.73 -7.31 26.28
N PRO A 6 12.65 -7.56 25.51
CA PRO A 6 12.79 -8.01 24.09
C PRO A 6 13.52 -6.99 23.22
N LEU A 7 13.33 -5.68 23.49
CA LEU A 7 13.98 -4.62 22.75
C LEU A 7 15.50 -4.62 23.02
N PHE A 8 15.90 -4.69 24.29
CA PHE A 8 17.32 -4.74 24.66
C PHE A 8 18.00 -6.02 24.13
N GLU A 9 17.38 -7.19 24.28
CA GLU A 9 17.91 -8.48 23.77
C GLU A 9 18.06 -8.48 22.23
N GLY A 10 17.13 -7.83 21.51
CA GLY A 10 17.16 -7.77 20.05
C GLY A 10 18.02 -6.66 19.46
N ALA A 11 18.31 -5.59 20.20
CA ALA A 11 18.97 -4.41 19.64
C ALA A 11 20.28 -4.02 20.35
N CYS A 12 20.40 -4.22 21.65
CA CYS A 12 21.52 -3.71 22.44
C CYS A 12 22.53 -4.81 22.79
N ILE A 13 22.07 -5.99 23.26
CA ILE A 13 22.93 -7.08 23.72
C ILE A 13 23.84 -7.64 22.61
N GLN A 14 23.48 -7.46 21.34
CA GLN A 14 24.33 -7.85 20.21
C GLN A 14 25.74 -7.21 20.24
N CYS A 15 25.87 -6.01 20.83
CA CYS A 15 27.15 -5.31 21.01
C CYS A 15 27.51 -5.13 22.48
N HIS A 16 26.55 -5.14 23.40
CA HIS A 16 26.70 -4.86 24.83
C HIS A 16 26.53 -6.10 25.70
N SER A 17 27.04 -7.26 25.26
CA SER A 17 27.15 -8.48 26.07
C SER A 17 28.52 -8.55 26.77
N PRO A 18 28.67 -9.36 27.84
CA PRO A 18 29.94 -9.51 28.55
C PRO A 18 31.13 -9.91 27.68
N GLU A 19 30.87 -10.71 26.63
CA GLU A 19 31.89 -11.18 25.70
C GLU A 19 32.35 -10.09 24.75
N LYS A 20 31.41 -9.28 24.24
CA LYS A 20 31.66 -8.25 23.22
C LYS A 20 32.08 -6.90 23.81
N ALA A 21 31.65 -6.57 25.00
CA ALA A 21 32.08 -5.36 25.71
C ALA A 21 33.61 -5.29 25.86
N SER A 22 34.29 -6.44 25.89
CA SER A 22 35.77 -6.51 25.98
C SER A 22 36.50 -6.55 24.63
N GLU A 23 35.82 -6.93 23.53
CA GLU A 23 36.49 -7.19 22.23
C GLU A 23 36.28 -6.06 21.19
N GLU A 24 35.17 -5.35 21.23
CA GLU A 24 34.79 -4.37 20.18
C GLU A 24 34.84 -2.91 20.63
N GLY A 25 35.41 -2.61 21.83
CA GLY A 25 35.52 -1.23 22.34
C GLY A 25 34.19 -0.61 22.76
N ALA A 26 33.15 -1.43 22.96
CA ALA A 26 31.86 -0.96 23.42
C ALA A 26 31.80 -0.72 24.95
N ASP A 27 32.82 -1.12 25.71
CA ASP A 27 33.07 -0.90 27.17
C ASP A 27 31.82 -0.91 28.08
N TYR A 28 30.68 -1.41 27.59
CA TYR A 28 29.41 -1.35 28.30
C TYR A 28 28.66 -2.68 28.17
N ASP A 29 28.47 -3.35 29.30
CA ASP A 29 27.72 -4.59 29.43
C ASP A 29 26.30 -4.28 29.91
N MET A 30 25.28 -4.65 29.13
CA MET A 30 23.86 -4.49 29.47
C MET A 30 23.20 -5.82 29.89
N SER A 31 23.94 -6.91 30.06
CA SER A 31 23.35 -8.24 30.28
C SER A 31 22.64 -8.41 31.62
N THR A 32 23.08 -7.71 32.66
CA THR A 32 22.50 -7.76 33.99
C THR A 32 22.15 -6.37 34.50
N LYS A 33 21.30 -6.30 35.53
CA LYS A 33 20.97 -5.02 36.17
C LYS A 33 22.21 -4.30 36.67
N GLU A 34 23.06 -5.02 37.40
CA GLU A 34 24.27 -4.49 38.02
C GLU A 34 25.21 -3.90 36.95
N ALA A 35 25.43 -4.61 35.86
CA ALA A 35 26.29 -4.18 34.76
C ALA A 35 25.68 -3.00 34.01
N ALA A 36 24.39 -3.10 33.67
CA ALA A 36 23.67 -2.04 32.94
C ALA A 36 23.65 -0.70 33.68
N PHE A 37 23.49 -0.71 35.01
CA PHE A 37 23.50 0.51 35.82
C PHE A 37 24.89 0.94 36.27
N ALA A 38 25.92 0.07 36.18
CA ALA A 38 27.29 0.47 36.38
C ALA A 38 27.83 1.32 35.23
N GLY A 39 27.29 1.08 34.04
CA GLY A 39 27.68 1.76 32.78
C GLY A 39 29.06 1.40 32.26
N GLY A 40 29.48 2.07 31.21
CA GLY A 40 30.81 1.94 30.58
C GLY A 40 31.76 3.09 30.95
N GLU A 41 32.93 3.14 30.31
CA GLU A 41 33.96 4.17 30.56
C GLU A 41 33.46 5.59 30.22
N SER A 42 32.58 5.76 29.24
CA SER A 42 32.16 7.08 28.74
C SER A 42 31.17 7.79 29.67
N TYR A 43 30.20 7.07 30.25
CA TYR A 43 29.09 7.66 31.00
C TYR A 43 28.95 7.09 32.41
N GLY A 44 29.63 5.99 32.74
CA GLY A 44 29.55 5.37 34.09
C GLY A 44 28.10 5.13 34.50
N SER A 45 27.80 5.33 35.80
CA SER A 45 26.46 5.11 36.36
C SER A 45 25.38 6.06 35.82
N ASP A 46 25.75 7.08 35.08
CA ASP A 46 24.81 8.08 34.52
C ASP A 46 24.24 7.64 33.16
N VAL A 47 24.63 6.47 32.63
CA VAL A 47 24.13 5.92 31.37
C VAL A 47 22.62 5.65 31.37
N ILE A 48 22.07 5.29 32.55
CA ILE A 48 20.63 5.18 32.83
C ILE A 48 20.33 6.01 34.07
N VAL A 49 19.67 7.13 33.92
CA VAL A 49 19.24 8.03 35.01
C VAL A 49 17.76 7.73 35.34
N PRO A 50 17.45 6.93 36.34
CA PRO A 50 16.07 6.54 36.64
C PRO A 50 15.18 7.76 36.88
N LYS A 51 14.02 7.83 36.24
CA LYS A 51 13.03 8.92 36.22
C LYS A 51 13.43 10.13 35.39
N ASP A 52 14.51 10.06 34.62
CA ASP A 52 14.91 11.09 33.69
C ASP A 52 15.40 10.48 32.38
N GLY A 53 14.45 10.18 31.47
CA GLY A 53 14.76 9.61 30.18
C GLY A 53 15.55 10.57 29.29
N ASN A 54 15.31 11.87 29.37
CA ASN A 54 16.00 12.85 28.53
C ASN A 54 17.49 12.99 28.88
N ASP A 55 17.86 12.86 30.14
CA ASP A 55 19.25 12.92 30.59
C ASP A 55 19.95 11.53 30.56
N SER A 56 19.26 10.48 30.11
CA SER A 56 19.83 9.13 30.03
C SER A 56 20.47 8.86 28.67
N PRO A 57 21.80 8.69 28.56
CA PRO A 57 22.51 8.31 27.34
C PRO A 57 21.90 7.12 26.60
N VAL A 58 21.51 6.09 27.32
CA VAL A 58 20.86 4.91 26.72
C VAL A 58 19.59 5.23 25.92
N TYR A 59 18.94 6.36 26.16
CA TYR A 59 17.80 6.84 25.39
C TYR A 59 18.22 7.76 24.26
N TRP A 60 18.87 8.88 24.57
CA TRP A 60 19.10 9.89 23.52
C TRP A 60 20.05 9.42 22.44
N MET A 61 21.01 8.52 22.71
CA MET A 61 21.82 7.88 21.68
C MET A 61 20.99 7.09 20.66
N THR A 62 19.80 6.58 21.04
CA THR A 62 18.92 5.89 20.11
C THR A 62 18.15 6.83 19.18
N THR A 63 18.15 8.13 19.47
CA THR A 63 17.48 9.16 18.67
C THR A 63 18.41 9.95 17.75
N LEU A 64 19.73 9.85 17.93
CA LEU A 64 20.71 10.61 17.13
C LEU A 64 20.62 10.35 15.62
N HIS A 65 20.25 9.14 15.21
CA HIS A 65 20.04 8.81 13.81
C HIS A 65 18.93 9.62 13.12
N HIS A 66 18.03 10.25 13.89
CA HIS A 66 16.96 11.08 13.32
C HIS A 66 17.50 12.42 12.83
N ASP A 67 18.54 12.94 13.47
CA ASP A 67 19.15 14.22 13.14
C ASP A 67 20.35 14.05 12.20
N ASP A 68 21.15 13.01 12.41
CA ASP A 68 22.31 12.64 11.57
C ASP A 68 22.42 11.10 11.44
N PRO A 69 22.09 10.53 10.28
CA PRO A 69 22.19 9.09 10.05
C PRO A 69 23.60 8.49 10.17
N ASP A 70 24.63 9.32 10.04
CA ASP A 70 26.04 8.93 10.10
C ASP A 70 26.71 9.28 11.46
N ASP A 71 25.91 9.69 12.46
CA ASP A 71 26.42 10.01 13.79
C ASP A 71 27.08 8.78 14.43
N SER A 72 28.35 8.94 14.83
CA SER A 72 29.17 7.86 15.39
C SER A 72 28.75 7.44 16.80
N GLU A 73 27.98 8.28 17.51
CA GLU A 73 27.46 8.00 18.86
C GLU A 73 26.07 7.39 18.79
N ALA A 74 25.43 7.39 17.63
CA ALA A 74 24.08 6.84 17.47
C ALA A 74 24.03 5.32 17.68
N MET A 75 23.06 4.85 18.47
CA MET A 75 22.90 3.43 18.82
C MET A 75 21.51 2.90 18.46
N PRO A 76 21.40 1.69 17.90
CA PRO A 76 22.46 0.82 17.36
C PRO A 76 23.02 1.35 16.02
N PRO A 77 24.33 1.28 15.79
CA PRO A 77 25.02 1.99 14.69
C PRO A 77 24.63 1.55 13.28
N LYS A 78 24.14 0.33 13.09
CA LYS A 78 23.79 -0.22 11.76
C LYS A 78 22.29 -0.43 11.54
N LYS A 79 21.48 -0.39 12.58
CA LYS A 79 20.03 -0.65 12.53
C LYS A 79 19.35 0.21 13.58
N PRO A 80 19.12 1.49 13.29
CA PRO A 80 18.53 2.44 14.24
C PRO A 80 17.17 1.94 14.75
N LEU A 81 16.84 2.32 15.96
CA LEU A 81 15.50 2.12 16.51
C LEU A 81 14.54 3.13 15.83
N ASN A 82 13.28 2.73 15.66
CA ASN A 82 12.26 3.68 15.28
C ASN A 82 11.78 4.50 16.48
N ASP A 83 11.06 5.60 16.24
CA ASP A 83 10.57 6.53 17.28
C ASP A 83 9.82 5.81 18.39
N PHE A 84 8.99 4.84 18.05
CA PHE A 84 8.24 4.08 19.04
C PHE A 84 9.15 3.25 19.95
N GLN A 85 10.17 2.61 19.40
CA GLN A 85 11.13 1.80 20.17
C GLN A 85 11.98 2.68 21.09
N ALA A 86 12.41 3.84 20.62
CA ALA A 86 13.11 4.83 21.42
C ALA A 86 12.21 5.35 22.56
N GLU A 87 10.95 5.66 22.26
CA GLU A 87 9.98 6.11 23.26
C GLU A 87 9.67 5.05 24.34
N VAL A 88 9.68 3.75 23.97
CA VAL A 88 9.55 2.64 24.96
C VAL A 88 10.71 2.65 25.94
N ILE A 89 11.96 2.91 25.48
CA ILE A 89 13.12 3.05 26.35
C ILE A 89 12.93 4.25 27.29
N LYS A 90 12.59 5.40 26.72
CA LYS A 90 12.36 6.63 27.50
C LYS A 90 11.33 6.41 28.59
N ARG A 91 10.18 5.88 28.23
CA ARG A 91 9.07 5.61 29.17
C ARG A 91 9.48 4.65 30.28
N TRP A 92 10.23 3.60 29.96
CA TRP A 92 10.74 2.68 30.98
C TRP A 92 11.67 3.38 31.96
N ILE A 93 12.53 4.30 31.50
CA ILE A 93 13.42 5.10 32.33
C ILE A 93 12.60 6.07 33.23
N ASP A 94 11.65 6.80 32.64
CA ASP A 94 10.77 7.76 33.31
C ASP A 94 9.93 7.07 34.41
N ASP A 95 9.54 5.81 34.20
CA ASP A 95 8.86 4.96 35.20
C ASP A 95 9.82 4.43 36.28
N GLY A 96 11.09 4.86 36.27
CA GLY A 96 12.10 4.54 37.26
C GLY A 96 13.00 3.37 36.92
N ALA A 97 13.11 3.00 35.66
CA ALA A 97 14.00 1.97 35.08
C ALA A 97 13.97 0.65 35.89
N LYS A 98 12.78 0.18 36.21
CA LYS A 98 12.56 -0.99 37.05
C LYS A 98 13.09 -2.26 36.40
N TRP A 99 14.10 -2.87 36.97
CA TRP A 99 14.70 -4.12 36.56
C TRP A 99 14.46 -5.19 37.64
N PRO A 100 13.65 -6.23 37.39
CA PRO A 100 13.38 -7.27 38.38
C PRO A 100 14.65 -8.06 38.73
N GLU A 101 14.72 -8.52 40.00
CA GLU A 101 15.85 -9.33 40.45
C GLU A 101 15.96 -10.63 39.67
N GLY A 102 17.19 -11.02 39.30
CA GLY A 102 17.47 -12.26 38.53
C GLY A 102 17.13 -12.21 37.05
N VAL A 103 16.69 -11.08 36.51
CA VAL A 103 16.50 -10.94 35.04
C VAL A 103 17.87 -10.70 34.41
N VAL A 104 18.27 -11.62 33.52
CA VAL A 104 19.44 -11.53 32.67
C VAL A 104 18.95 -11.36 31.21
N LEU A 105 19.62 -10.48 30.45
CA LEU A 105 19.39 -10.32 29.02
C LEU A 105 20.31 -11.25 28.24
N GLU A 106 19.75 -11.90 27.23
CA GLU A 106 20.48 -12.83 26.35
C GLU A 106 20.43 -12.32 24.90
N GLU A 107 21.47 -12.55 24.13
CA GLU A 107 21.49 -12.21 22.71
C GLU A 107 20.39 -13.00 21.98
N LYS A 108 19.47 -12.28 21.36
CA LYS A 108 18.45 -12.87 20.50
C LYS A 108 18.53 -12.28 19.08
N PRO A 109 18.34 -13.08 18.04
CA PRO A 109 18.27 -12.55 16.69
C PRO A 109 17.13 -11.53 16.59
N ARG A 110 17.42 -10.34 16.06
CA ARG A 110 16.40 -9.32 15.81
C ARG A 110 15.42 -9.81 14.76
N VAL A 111 14.21 -10.14 15.18
CA VAL A 111 13.14 -10.56 14.28
C VAL A 111 12.49 -9.30 13.71
N THR A 112 12.49 -9.17 12.39
CA THR A 112 11.79 -8.11 11.67
C THR A 112 10.48 -8.63 11.13
N PHE A 113 9.52 -7.73 10.87
CA PHE A 113 8.27 -8.12 10.23
C PHE A 113 8.49 -8.85 8.89
N GLN A 114 9.49 -8.46 8.11
CA GLN A 114 9.87 -9.13 6.87
C GLN A 114 10.31 -10.58 7.06
N ASN A 115 11.00 -10.90 8.16
CA ASN A 115 11.43 -12.26 8.47
C ASN A 115 10.26 -13.21 8.80
N VAL A 116 9.18 -12.67 9.38
CA VAL A 116 8.02 -13.46 9.82
C VAL A 116 6.81 -13.35 8.87
N ARG A 117 6.82 -12.36 7.95
CA ARG A 117 5.73 -12.11 7.00
C ARG A 117 5.30 -13.36 6.25
N GLY A 118 6.25 -14.13 5.72
CA GLY A 118 5.97 -15.37 5.00
C GLY A 118 5.38 -16.49 5.86
N LEU A 119 5.53 -16.43 7.19
CA LEU A 119 4.91 -17.39 8.10
C LEU A 119 3.41 -17.10 8.30
N PHE A 120 3.02 -15.83 8.21
CA PHE A 120 1.63 -15.41 8.42
C PHE A 120 0.79 -15.47 7.15
N LEU A 121 1.41 -15.30 5.97
CA LEU A 121 0.73 -15.46 4.69
C LEU A 121 0.35 -16.92 4.36
N LYS A 122 0.90 -17.89 5.08
CA LYS A 122 0.64 -19.32 4.86
C LYS A 122 -0.55 -19.90 5.66
N GLY A 123 -1.23 -19.11 6.47
CA GLY A 123 -2.10 -19.71 7.48
C GLY A 123 -3.45 -19.08 7.74
N GLY A 124 -3.99 -18.18 6.93
CA GLY A 124 -5.36 -17.72 7.14
C GLY A 124 -5.59 -16.21 7.01
N PRO A 125 -6.82 -15.75 7.08
CA PRO A 125 -7.18 -14.34 6.94
C PRO A 125 -6.80 -13.58 8.21
N TYR A 126 -5.64 -12.93 8.17
CA TYR A 126 -5.27 -12.00 9.23
C TYR A 126 -5.87 -10.63 8.92
N SER A 127 -6.62 -10.08 9.88
CA SER A 127 -7.10 -8.71 9.77
C SER A 127 -5.91 -7.73 9.75
N ALA A 128 -6.12 -6.52 9.23
CA ALA A 128 -5.11 -5.46 9.30
C ALA A 128 -4.65 -5.19 10.75
N LYS A 129 -5.54 -5.39 11.73
CA LYS A 129 -5.22 -5.32 13.17
C LYS A 129 -4.26 -6.43 13.57
N ASP A 130 -4.46 -7.65 13.09
CA ASP A 130 -3.59 -8.79 13.38
C ASP A 130 -2.21 -8.58 12.77
N ILE A 131 -2.15 -8.10 11.52
CA ILE A 131 -0.89 -7.74 10.85
C ILE A 131 -0.16 -6.62 11.60
N THR A 132 -0.88 -5.60 12.07
CA THR A 132 -0.29 -4.52 12.88
C THR A 132 0.22 -5.05 14.21
N MET A 133 -0.56 -5.91 14.89
CA MET A 133 -0.11 -6.54 16.15
C MET A 133 1.11 -7.45 15.93
N LEU A 134 1.13 -8.22 14.85
CA LEU A 134 2.25 -9.07 14.48
C LEU A 134 3.50 -8.24 14.13
N ARG A 135 3.31 -7.11 13.47
CA ARG A 135 4.39 -6.15 13.21
C ARG A 135 4.95 -5.58 14.50
N LEU A 136 4.09 -5.09 15.38
CA LEU A 136 4.50 -4.59 16.70
C LEU A 136 5.18 -5.68 17.53
N TRP A 137 4.64 -6.90 17.53
CA TRP A 137 5.25 -8.04 18.20
C TRP A 137 6.64 -8.38 17.62
N ALA A 138 6.79 -8.38 16.29
CA ALA A 138 8.08 -8.61 15.65
C ALA A 138 9.09 -7.47 15.95
N GLU A 139 8.62 -6.22 15.97
CA GLU A 139 9.43 -5.04 16.29
C GLU A 139 9.85 -5.03 17.77
N GLN A 140 9.07 -5.66 18.65
CA GLN A 140 9.38 -5.87 20.07
C GLN A 140 10.29 -7.08 20.36
N GLY A 141 10.81 -7.74 19.32
CA GLY A 141 11.72 -8.87 19.46
C GLY A 141 11.07 -10.25 19.31
N ALA A 142 9.78 -10.31 18.95
CA ALA A 142 9.03 -11.53 18.66
C ALA A 142 9.08 -12.58 19.81
N ASP A 143 8.99 -12.12 21.06
CA ASP A 143 8.99 -13.01 22.21
C ASP A 143 7.69 -13.84 22.21
N TRP A 144 7.84 -15.17 22.20
CA TRP A 144 6.71 -16.10 22.16
C TRP A 144 6.41 -16.59 23.57
N PRO A 145 5.25 -16.25 24.17
CA PRO A 145 4.93 -16.73 25.51
C PRO A 145 4.96 -18.25 25.59
N ALA A 146 5.62 -18.80 26.61
CA ALA A 146 5.71 -20.24 26.80
C ALA A 146 4.30 -20.86 26.90
N GLY A 147 4.04 -21.87 26.08
CA GLY A 147 2.77 -22.60 26.07
C GLY A 147 1.70 -22.02 25.15
N VAL A 148 1.96 -20.92 24.44
CA VAL A 148 1.05 -20.46 23.40
C VAL A 148 1.27 -21.28 22.13
N GLN A 149 0.26 -22.04 21.72
CA GLN A 149 0.15 -22.62 20.40
C GLN A 149 -0.80 -21.76 19.59
N LEU A 150 -0.36 -21.32 18.40
CA LEU A 150 -1.31 -20.75 17.44
C LEU A 150 -2.24 -21.87 17.00
N GLY A 151 -3.52 -21.75 17.33
CA GLY A 151 -4.53 -22.61 16.74
C GLY A 151 -4.46 -22.49 15.23
N GLY A 152 -4.42 -23.62 14.52
CA GLY A 152 -4.72 -23.65 13.09
C GLY A 152 -6.06 -22.95 12.88
N GLY A 153 -6.19 -22.20 11.77
CA GLY A 153 -7.41 -21.49 11.43
C GLY A 153 -8.64 -22.34 11.66
N SER A 154 -9.70 -21.71 12.16
CA SER A 154 -10.98 -22.36 12.40
C SER A 154 -11.39 -23.16 11.16
N GLU A 155 -12.01 -24.33 11.34
CA GLU A 155 -12.74 -25.08 10.32
C GLU A 155 -13.98 -24.29 9.81
N ASP A 156 -13.91 -22.96 9.84
CA ASP A 156 -14.94 -22.07 9.35
C ASP A 156 -14.85 -22.05 7.82
N GLY A 157 -15.98 -22.17 7.19
CA GLY A 157 -16.21 -22.34 5.75
C GLY A 157 -15.40 -21.44 4.80
N PRO A 158 -15.76 -21.37 3.53
CA PRO A 158 -15.00 -20.63 2.53
C PRO A 158 -14.83 -19.15 2.93
N ALA A 159 -13.60 -18.63 2.86
CA ALA A 159 -13.24 -17.27 3.28
C ALA A 159 -12.39 -16.56 2.22
N ASP A 160 -12.40 -15.22 2.23
CA ASP A 160 -11.56 -14.38 1.36
C ASP A 160 -10.09 -14.40 1.85
N ASN A 161 -9.43 -15.51 1.60
CA ASN A 161 -8.11 -15.85 2.09
C ASN A 161 -7.18 -16.34 0.97
N LEU A 162 -5.96 -16.74 1.31
CA LEU A 162 -4.97 -17.24 0.36
C LEU A 162 -5.44 -18.49 -0.38
N GLU A 163 -6.24 -19.35 0.25
CA GLU A 163 -6.74 -20.57 -0.39
C GLU A 163 -7.73 -20.25 -1.52
N LEU A 164 -8.61 -19.27 -1.31
CA LEU A 164 -9.46 -18.74 -2.37
C LEU A 164 -8.63 -18.19 -3.53
N VAL A 165 -7.56 -17.44 -3.24
CA VAL A 165 -6.67 -16.86 -4.27
C VAL A 165 -5.97 -17.96 -5.05
N LYS A 166 -5.55 -19.07 -4.42
CA LYS A 166 -4.97 -20.23 -5.13
C LYS A 166 -5.95 -20.84 -6.12
N GLN A 167 -7.19 -21.07 -5.70
CA GLN A 167 -8.25 -21.62 -6.57
C GLN A 167 -8.53 -20.66 -7.73
N MET A 168 -8.62 -19.35 -7.47
CA MET A 168 -8.78 -18.35 -8.52
C MET A 168 -7.60 -18.36 -9.49
N ARG A 169 -6.35 -18.45 -8.99
CA ARG A 169 -5.15 -18.49 -9.82
C ARG A 169 -5.10 -19.71 -10.72
N GLU A 170 -5.46 -20.88 -10.23
CA GLU A 170 -5.55 -22.11 -11.04
C GLU A 170 -6.53 -21.93 -12.21
N ASN A 171 -7.70 -21.34 -11.96
CA ASN A 171 -8.67 -21.01 -13.00
C ASN A 171 -8.10 -19.99 -14.01
N ILE A 172 -7.47 -18.91 -13.53
CA ILE A 172 -6.85 -17.89 -14.37
C ILE A 172 -5.74 -18.47 -15.25
N LEU A 173 -4.90 -19.35 -14.71
CA LEU A 173 -3.85 -20.03 -15.46
C LEU A 173 -4.44 -20.94 -16.55
N SER A 174 -5.52 -21.63 -16.27
CA SER A 174 -6.21 -22.51 -17.26
C SER A 174 -6.80 -21.71 -18.43
N ASN A 175 -7.22 -20.48 -18.18
CA ASN A 175 -7.78 -19.57 -19.19
C ASN A 175 -6.73 -18.75 -19.93
N SER A 176 -5.47 -18.76 -19.46
CA SER A 176 -4.39 -17.97 -20.09
C SER A 176 -3.88 -18.65 -21.35
N THR A 177 -4.22 -18.05 -22.51
CA THR A 177 -3.84 -18.58 -23.83
C THR A 177 -2.69 -17.82 -24.48
N VAL A 178 -2.37 -16.60 -24.02
CA VAL A 178 -1.35 -15.73 -24.60
C VAL A 178 0.03 -16.10 -24.08
N LYS A 179 0.90 -16.61 -24.97
CA LYS A 179 2.25 -17.06 -24.61
C LYS A 179 3.33 -16.03 -24.90
N ALA A 180 3.20 -15.29 -25.99
CA ALA A 180 4.17 -14.30 -26.42
C ALA A 180 3.53 -12.90 -26.46
N GLU A 181 4.35 -11.84 -26.34
CA GLU A 181 3.90 -10.45 -26.46
C GLU A 181 3.27 -10.18 -27.85
N GLY A 182 3.81 -10.77 -28.90
CA GLY A 182 3.27 -10.63 -30.25
C GLY A 182 1.86 -11.20 -30.45
N ASP A 183 1.40 -12.04 -29.52
CA ASP A 183 0.05 -12.63 -29.56
C ASP A 183 -0.99 -11.75 -28.85
N MET A 184 -0.54 -10.72 -28.14
CA MET A 184 -1.42 -9.80 -27.40
C MET A 184 -2.27 -8.99 -28.38
N LYS A 185 -3.59 -9.02 -28.19
CA LYS A 185 -4.57 -8.25 -28.97
C LYS A 185 -5.51 -7.52 -28.04
N ALA A 186 -6.11 -6.44 -28.53
CA ALA A 186 -7.24 -5.84 -27.86
C ALA A 186 -8.40 -6.85 -27.77
N TYR A 187 -9.10 -6.83 -26.66
CA TYR A 187 -10.24 -7.71 -26.46
C TYR A 187 -11.34 -7.02 -25.65
N THR A 188 -12.53 -7.55 -25.77
CA THR A 188 -13.66 -7.17 -24.91
C THR A 188 -13.90 -8.31 -23.93
N ASP A 189 -13.94 -8.00 -22.65
CA ASP A 189 -14.32 -8.94 -21.61
C ASP A 189 -15.74 -8.64 -21.11
N THR A 190 -16.32 -9.58 -20.39
CA THR A 190 -17.70 -9.49 -19.93
C THR A 190 -17.79 -9.90 -18.47
N ILE A 191 -18.42 -9.08 -17.65
CA ILE A 191 -18.77 -9.43 -16.26
C ILE A 191 -19.91 -10.46 -16.34
N THR A 192 -19.61 -11.71 -15.99
CA THR A 192 -20.51 -12.86 -16.20
C THR A 192 -21.88 -12.66 -15.57
N LYS A 193 -21.91 -12.09 -14.36
CA LYS A 193 -23.15 -11.90 -13.57
C LYS A 193 -24.13 -10.90 -14.19
N THR A 194 -23.64 -9.92 -14.95
CA THR A 194 -24.46 -8.78 -15.46
C THR A 194 -24.47 -8.64 -16.98
N GLY A 195 -23.52 -9.27 -17.67
CA GLY A 195 -23.33 -9.09 -19.10
C GLY A 195 -22.71 -7.73 -19.49
N VAL A 196 -22.29 -6.90 -18.52
CA VAL A 196 -21.57 -5.65 -18.77
C VAL A 196 -20.24 -5.94 -19.43
N LYS A 197 -19.97 -5.25 -20.53
CA LYS A 197 -18.75 -5.40 -21.33
C LYS A 197 -17.79 -4.25 -21.10
N PHE A 198 -16.48 -4.56 -21.13
CA PHE A 198 -15.41 -3.59 -21.07
C PHE A 198 -14.26 -3.97 -22.00
N GLU A 199 -13.50 -2.98 -22.43
CA GLU A 199 -12.45 -3.16 -23.45
C GLU A 199 -11.06 -3.05 -22.82
N MET A 200 -10.15 -3.92 -23.24
CA MET A 200 -8.74 -3.95 -22.82
C MET A 200 -7.83 -3.76 -24.05
N VAL A 201 -6.88 -2.84 -23.91
CA VAL A 201 -5.91 -2.47 -24.96
C VAL A 201 -4.55 -3.08 -24.61
N PRO A 202 -3.88 -3.81 -25.55
CA PRO A 202 -2.56 -4.35 -25.30
C PRO A 202 -1.51 -3.24 -25.33
N ILE A 203 -0.71 -3.17 -24.28
CA ILE A 203 0.43 -2.27 -24.16
C ILE A 203 1.70 -3.10 -24.28
N LYS A 204 2.50 -2.80 -25.28
CA LYS A 204 3.79 -3.48 -25.48
C LYS A 204 4.75 -3.10 -24.36
N GLY A 205 5.55 -4.06 -23.94
CA GLY A 205 6.65 -3.78 -23.02
C GLY A 205 7.68 -2.83 -23.65
N GLY A 206 8.35 -2.06 -22.82
CA GLY A 206 9.33 -1.10 -23.30
C GLY A 206 10.08 -0.40 -22.19
N GLU A 207 10.93 0.54 -22.57
CA GLU A 207 11.66 1.42 -21.66
C GLU A 207 11.26 2.86 -21.90
N PHE A 208 11.05 3.62 -20.85
CA PHE A 208 10.75 5.05 -20.90
C PHE A 208 11.50 5.82 -19.81
N THR A 209 11.46 7.13 -19.90
CA THR A 209 11.95 8.00 -18.82
C THR A 209 10.77 8.41 -17.97
N MET A 210 10.71 7.92 -16.73
CA MET A 210 9.69 8.26 -15.74
C MET A 210 10.04 9.57 -15.04
N GLY A 211 9.02 10.37 -14.74
CA GLY A 211 9.17 11.68 -14.12
C GLY A 211 9.29 12.82 -15.12
N SER A 212 9.40 14.04 -14.62
CA SER A 212 9.52 15.27 -15.42
C SER A 212 10.92 15.86 -15.36
N PRO A 213 11.40 16.52 -16.45
CA PRO A 213 12.66 17.26 -16.40
C PRO A 213 12.54 18.50 -15.49
N ASP A 214 13.66 18.98 -14.99
CA ASP A 214 13.70 20.07 -14.00
C ASP A 214 13.14 21.40 -14.52
N ASP A 215 13.08 21.58 -15.83
CA ASP A 215 12.59 22.78 -16.52
C ASP A 215 11.14 22.62 -17.06
N GLU A 216 10.43 21.52 -16.75
CA GLU A 216 9.03 21.35 -17.16
C GLU A 216 8.13 22.33 -16.39
N GLU A 217 7.33 23.11 -17.12
CA GLU A 217 6.39 24.06 -16.52
C GLU A 217 5.33 23.33 -15.65
N GLY A 218 5.10 23.84 -14.45
CA GLY A 218 4.16 23.23 -13.48
C GLY A 218 4.69 21.99 -12.77
N ARG A 219 5.98 21.63 -12.94
CA ARG A 219 6.61 20.49 -12.26
C ARG A 219 6.55 20.62 -10.73
N LEU A 220 6.30 19.51 -10.06
CA LEU A 220 6.37 19.36 -8.60
C LEU A 220 7.67 18.61 -8.21
N ASP A 221 8.17 18.88 -7.01
CA ASP A 221 9.46 18.33 -6.51
C ASP A 221 9.48 16.79 -6.46
N ASP A 222 8.34 16.16 -6.26
CA ASP A 222 8.18 14.71 -6.14
C ASP A 222 8.13 13.95 -7.49
N GLU A 223 8.17 14.68 -8.61
CA GLU A 223 8.19 14.09 -9.96
C GLU A 223 9.61 13.70 -10.42
N GLY A 224 10.58 13.75 -9.54
CA GLY A 224 11.99 13.47 -9.85
C GLY A 224 12.70 12.56 -8.86
N PRO A 225 13.98 12.28 -9.18
CA PRO A 225 14.68 12.57 -10.42
C PRO A 225 14.18 11.74 -11.59
N GLN A 226 14.27 12.27 -12.83
CA GLN A 226 14.00 11.45 -14.02
C GLN A 226 14.92 10.22 -14.06
N HIS A 227 14.34 9.05 -14.35
CA HIS A 227 15.08 7.79 -14.42
C HIS A 227 14.48 6.84 -15.46
N LYS A 228 15.32 5.91 -15.93
CA LYS A 228 14.87 4.89 -16.89
C LYS A 228 14.16 3.76 -16.18
N VAL A 229 12.96 3.46 -16.65
CA VAL A 229 12.13 2.35 -16.18
C VAL A 229 11.80 1.44 -17.35
N LYS A 230 11.92 0.14 -17.14
CA LYS A 230 11.48 -0.89 -18.07
C LYS A 230 10.15 -1.47 -17.57
N VAL A 231 9.13 -1.43 -18.40
CA VAL A 231 7.80 -2.00 -18.14
C VAL A 231 7.60 -3.25 -18.97
N SER A 232 7.16 -4.34 -18.33
CA SER A 232 6.78 -5.57 -19.01
C SER A 232 5.43 -5.41 -19.74
N PRO A 233 5.11 -6.23 -20.76
CA PRO A 233 3.87 -6.10 -21.51
C PRO A 233 2.63 -6.42 -20.65
N PHE A 234 1.57 -5.64 -20.85
CA PHE A 234 0.30 -5.76 -20.11
C PHE A 234 -0.88 -5.30 -20.97
N TRP A 235 -2.11 -5.53 -20.53
CA TRP A 235 -3.30 -4.87 -21.06
C TRP A 235 -3.78 -3.83 -20.07
N MET A 236 -4.24 -2.71 -20.58
CA MET A 236 -4.86 -1.65 -19.79
C MET A 236 -6.31 -1.44 -20.20
N GLY A 237 -7.17 -1.13 -19.25
CA GLY A 237 -8.53 -0.71 -19.52
C GLY A 237 -8.56 0.48 -20.47
N LYS A 238 -9.31 0.35 -21.58
CA LYS A 238 -9.44 1.42 -22.57
C LYS A 238 -9.98 2.71 -21.96
N PHE A 239 -10.83 2.56 -20.97
CA PHE A 239 -11.48 3.60 -20.19
C PHE A 239 -11.27 3.37 -18.69
N GLU A 240 -11.61 4.36 -17.90
CA GLU A 240 -11.81 4.23 -16.46
C GLU A 240 -12.91 3.21 -16.17
N VAL A 241 -12.89 2.60 -14.98
CA VAL A 241 -13.98 1.70 -14.53
C VAL A 241 -15.25 2.51 -14.33
N THR A 242 -16.33 2.11 -15.00
CA THR A 242 -17.62 2.82 -14.92
C THR A 242 -18.50 2.31 -13.78
N TRP A 243 -19.50 3.10 -13.40
CA TRP A 243 -20.53 2.68 -12.45
C TRP A 243 -21.25 1.41 -12.91
N ASN A 244 -21.51 1.25 -14.21
CA ASN A 244 -22.09 0.04 -14.75
C ASN A 244 -21.27 -1.23 -14.43
N MET A 245 -19.94 -1.11 -14.31
CA MET A 245 -19.06 -2.20 -13.91
C MET A 245 -18.98 -2.36 -12.38
N TYR A 246 -18.96 -1.23 -11.63
CA TYR A 246 -18.69 -1.21 -10.20
C TYR A 246 -19.92 -1.51 -9.33
N GLU A 247 -21.12 -1.06 -9.71
CA GLU A 247 -22.36 -1.29 -8.97
C GLU A 247 -22.64 -2.78 -8.70
N PRO A 248 -22.45 -3.72 -9.63
CA PRO A 248 -22.66 -5.15 -9.37
C PRO A 248 -21.74 -5.74 -8.28
N PHE A 249 -20.57 -5.16 -8.08
CA PHE A 249 -19.66 -5.49 -6.98
C PHE A 249 -20.13 -4.90 -5.65
N MET A 250 -20.70 -3.71 -5.68
CA MET A 250 -21.26 -3.01 -4.53
C MET A 250 -22.56 -3.66 -4.04
N ILE A 251 -23.40 -4.16 -4.98
CA ILE A 251 -24.74 -4.69 -4.70
C ILE A 251 -24.74 -6.20 -5.00
N THR A 252 -24.10 -6.97 -4.13
CA THR A 252 -23.92 -8.42 -4.34
C THR A 252 -25.14 -9.25 -3.96
N GLY A 253 -26.08 -8.73 -3.19
CA GLY A 253 -27.19 -9.51 -2.62
C GLY A 253 -26.79 -10.40 -1.43
N VAL A 254 -25.51 -10.41 -1.05
CA VAL A 254 -24.98 -11.11 0.12
C VAL A 254 -24.86 -10.12 1.28
N ALA A 255 -25.36 -10.47 2.46
CA ALA A 255 -25.19 -9.67 3.67
C ALA A 255 -23.70 -9.55 4.02
N ARG A 256 -23.30 -8.37 4.47
CA ARG A 256 -21.89 -8.03 4.73
C ARG A 256 -21.68 -7.51 6.14
N ASN A 257 -20.61 -7.96 6.77
CA ASN A 257 -20.07 -7.37 7.99
C ASN A 257 -19.55 -5.94 7.73
N LYS A 258 -19.24 -5.20 8.79
CA LYS A 258 -18.71 -3.80 8.67
C LYS A 258 -17.39 -3.69 7.89
N ASP A 259 -16.59 -4.75 7.87
CA ASP A 259 -15.35 -4.84 7.10
C ASP A 259 -15.58 -5.31 5.65
N GLY A 260 -16.84 -5.55 5.26
CA GLY A 260 -17.22 -6.02 3.93
C GLY A 260 -17.08 -7.51 3.73
N SER A 261 -16.63 -8.28 4.73
CA SER A 261 -16.64 -9.72 4.65
C SER A 261 -18.09 -10.25 4.60
N PRO A 262 -18.37 -11.31 3.85
CA PRO A 262 -19.73 -11.84 3.78
C PRO A 262 -20.16 -12.49 5.09
N GLU A 263 -21.44 -12.35 5.43
CA GLU A 263 -22.07 -13.06 6.53
C GLU A 263 -22.63 -14.42 6.04
N ASN A 264 -22.52 -15.46 6.88
CA ASN A 264 -23.18 -16.76 6.65
C ASN A 264 -22.90 -17.39 5.26
N ILE A 265 -21.64 -17.55 4.90
CA ILE A 265 -21.21 -18.12 3.62
C ILE A 265 -21.61 -19.59 3.53
N PRO A 266 -22.39 -20.02 2.51
CA PRO A 266 -22.64 -21.45 2.25
C PRO A 266 -21.33 -22.18 1.88
N ALA A 267 -21.26 -23.47 2.20
CA ALA A 267 -20.09 -24.29 1.89
C ALA A 267 -19.83 -24.44 0.38
N ASP A 268 -20.86 -24.24 -0.44
CA ASP A 268 -20.84 -24.31 -1.90
C ASP A 268 -20.89 -22.91 -2.57
N ALA A 269 -20.56 -21.85 -1.81
CA ALA A 269 -20.55 -20.48 -2.34
C ALA A 269 -19.50 -20.32 -3.45
N GLU A 270 -19.87 -19.58 -4.48
CA GLU A 270 -18.96 -19.21 -5.56
C GLU A 270 -17.91 -18.20 -5.07
N PRO A 271 -16.70 -18.17 -5.64
CA PRO A 271 -15.65 -17.21 -5.25
C PRO A 271 -16.12 -15.75 -5.19
N ILE A 272 -17.01 -15.35 -6.09
CA ILE A 272 -17.57 -13.99 -6.16
C ILE A 272 -18.40 -13.58 -4.94
N ASP A 273 -18.98 -14.54 -4.24
CA ASP A 273 -19.81 -14.30 -3.05
C ASP A 273 -18.96 -14.29 -1.78
N ILE A 274 -17.78 -14.92 -1.82
CA ILE A 274 -16.81 -15.02 -0.73
C ILE A 274 -15.96 -13.74 -0.64
N ILE A 275 -15.61 -13.12 -1.78
CA ILE A 275 -14.77 -11.94 -1.82
C ILE A 275 -15.42 -10.78 -1.09
N SER A 276 -14.65 -10.13 -0.21
CA SER A 276 -15.09 -8.93 0.52
C SER A 276 -15.49 -7.83 -0.44
N SER A 277 -16.60 -7.16 -0.18
CA SER A 277 -17.14 -6.10 -1.02
C SER A 277 -17.68 -4.93 -0.20
N PRO A 278 -17.89 -3.74 -0.79
CA PRO A 278 -18.33 -2.56 -0.07
C PRO A 278 -19.64 -2.78 0.69
N THR A 279 -19.69 -2.26 1.92
CA THR A 279 -20.96 -2.05 2.60
C THR A 279 -21.75 -0.94 1.89
N THR A 280 -23.07 -0.99 1.97
CA THR A 280 -23.93 0.04 1.38
C THR A 280 -23.51 1.43 1.87
N PRO A 281 -23.19 2.38 0.95
CA PRO A 281 -22.83 3.72 1.34
C PRO A 281 -24.03 4.45 1.97
N TYR A 282 -23.77 5.38 2.87
CA TYR A 282 -24.82 6.16 3.55
C TYR A 282 -25.42 7.24 2.65
N THR A 283 -24.82 7.55 1.51
CA THR A 283 -25.31 8.47 0.49
C THR A 283 -25.06 7.89 -0.90
N GLU A 284 -25.72 8.46 -1.90
CA GLU A 284 -25.47 8.12 -3.30
C GLU A 284 -24.11 8.70 -3.71
N MET A 285 -23.17 7.81 -4.14
CA MET A 285 -21.74 8.15 -4.31
C MET A 285 -21.40 8.77 -5.67
N SER A 286 -22.36 8.90 -6.60
CA SER A 286 -22.16 9.72 -7.80
C SER A 286 -22.47 11.21 -7.57
N PHE A 287 -23.06 11.55 -6.41
CA PHE A 287 -23.49 12.91 -6.06
C PHE A 287 -24.35 13.59 -7.13
N GLY A 288 -25.11 12.78 -7.85
CA GLY A 288 -25.99 13.23 -8.93
C GLY A 288 -25.29 13.64 -10.22
N MET A 289 -23.98 13.39 -10.35
CA MET A 289 -23.22 13.72 -11.57
C MET A 289 -23.44 12.72 -12.72
N GLY A 290 -24.07 11.55 -12.44
CA GLY A 290 -24.41 10.55 -13.43
C GLY A 290 -23.73 9.20 -13.20
N THR A 291 -24.37 8.10 -13.67
CA THR A 291 -23.86 6.73 -13.49
C THR A 291 -23.74 5.96 -14.81
N ASP A 292 -24.72 6.03 -15.69
CA ASP A 292 -24.71 5.26 -16.95
C ASP A 292 -23.63 5.71 -17.93
N GLY A 293 -22.54 4.94 -18.03
CA GLY A 293 -21.36 5.23 -18.85
C GLY A 293 -20.41 6.26 -18.24
N TYR A 294 -20.61 6.64 -16.98
CA TYR A 294 -19.73 7.53 -16.23
C TYR A 294 -18.74 6.74 -15.38
N PRO A 295 -17.55 7.29 -15.08
CA PRO A 295 -16.58 6.64 -14.22
C PRO A 295 -17.11 6.47 -12.80
N ALA A 296 -16.81 5.35 -12.15
CA ALA A 296 -17.08 5.14 -10.75
C ALA A 296 -16.06 5.94 -9.91
N ILE A 297 -16.55 6.60 -8.86
CA ILE A 297 -15.75 7.50 -8.02
C ILE A 297 -15.90 7.21 -6.52
N CYS A 298 -15.13 7.92 -5.71
CA CYS A 298 -15.23 7.91 -4.24
C CYS A 298 -14.86 6.59 -3.55
N MET A 299 -14.29 5.61 -4.24
CA MET A 299 -13.81 4.40 -3.60
C MET A 299 -12.40 4.56 -3.03
N THR A 300 -12.11 3.86 -1.96
CA THR A 300 -10.73 3.70 -1.47
C THR A 300 -9.91 2.84 -2.44
N GLN A 301 -8.58 2.92 -2.37
CA GLN A 301 -7.71 2.00 -3.13
C GLN A 301 -7.98 0.54 -2.73
N HIS A 302 -8.30 0.27 -1.45
CA HIS A 302 -8.72 -1.07 -1.00
C HIS A 302 -9.95 -1.57 -1.77
N ALA A 303 -10.99 -0.74 -1.88
CA ALA A 303 -12.19 -1.09 -2.60
C ALA A 303 -11.92 -1.35 -4.10
N ALA A 304 -11.03 -0.55 -4.71
CA ALA A 304 -10.61 -0.76 -6.09
C ALA A 304 -9.81 -2.08 -6.27
N ASN A 305 -8.92 -2.42 -5.33
CA ASN A 305 -8.21 -3.70 -5.34
C ASN A 305 -9.16 -4.90 -5.17
N LYS A 306 -10.15 -4.80 -4.28
CA LYS A 306 -11.18 -5.83 -4.09
C LYS A 306 -12.10 -5.96 -5.30
N PHE A 307 -12.43 -4.86 -5.96
CA PHE A 307 -13.12 -4.91 -7.24
C PHE A 307 -12.31 -5.69 -8.29
N CYS A 308 -10.99 -5.47 -8.38
CA CYS A 308 -10.13 -6.21 -9.29
C CYS A 308 -10.09 -7.70 -8.97
N GLN A 309 -10.08 -8.10 -7.69
CA GLN A 309 -10.19 -9.49 -7.27
C GLN A 309 -11.54 -10.10 -7.69
N TRP A 310 -12.64 -9.41 -7.39
CA TRP A 310 -13.99 -9.84 -7.77
C TRP A 310 -14.15 -9.95 -9.29
N LEU A 311 -13.64 -8.98 -10.04
CA LEU A 311 -13.67 -9.01 -11.51
C LEU A 311 -12.85 -10.18 -12.06
N SER A 312 -11.73 -10.51 -11.42
CA SER A 312 -10.90 -11.67 -11.80
C SER A 312 -11.65 -12.98 -11.59
N ALA A 313 -12.43 -13.09 -10.51
CA ALA A 313 -13.30 -14.25 -10.29
C ALA A 313 -14.43 -14.33 -11.33
N GLN A 314 -14.98 -13.18 -11.76
CA GLN A 314 -16.05 -13.11 -12.77
C GLN A 314 -15.61 -13.55 -14.16
N THR A 315 -14.37 -13.25 -14.53
CA THR A 315 -13.89 -13.33 -15.92
C THR A 315 -12.91 -14.50 -16.14
N GLY A 316 -12.27 -14.98 -15.06
CA GLY A 316 -11.16 -15.92 -15.14
C GLY A 316 -9.88 -15.30 -15.69
N HIS A 317 -9.74 -13.96 -15.70
CA HIS A 317 -8.52 -13.23 -16.02
C HIS A 317 -8.00 -12.50 -14.77
N TYR A 318 -6.68 -12.31 -14.66
CA TYR A 318 -6.09 -11.60 -13.53
C TYR A 318 -6.14 -10.08 -13.77
N TYR A 319 -6.86 -9.34 -12.96
CA TYR A 319 -6.91 -7.88 -12.97
C TYR A 319 -6.37 -7.30 -11.66
N ARG A 320 -5.74 -6.13 -11.77
CA ARG A 320 -5.28 -5.29 -10.66
C ARG A 320 -5.28 -3.81 -11.07
N LEU A 321 -4.99 -2.93 -10.13
CA LEU A 321 -4.65 -1.55 -10.44
C LEU A 321 -3.32 -1.48 -11.23
N PRO A 322 -3.11 -0.46 -12.07
CA PRO A 322 -1.81 -0.20 -12.66
C PRO A 322 -0.78 0.13 -11.58
N THR A 323 0.48 -0.27 -11.77
CA THR A 323 1.56 0.37 -11.03
C THR A 323 1.69 1.82 -11.49
N GLU A 324 2.29 2.69 -10.66
CA GLU A 324 2.53 4.08 -11.03
C GLU A 324 3.34 4.19 -12.33
N ALA A 325 4.33 3.32 -12.50
CA ALA A 325 5.16 3.26 -13.71
C ALA A 325 4.38 2.79 -14.95
N GLU A 326 3.52 1.78 -14.82
CA GLU A 326 2.64 1.33 -15.91
C GLU A 326 1.67 2.43 -16.34
N TRP A 327 1.11 3.15 -15.35
CA TRP A 327 0.20 4.24 -15.61
C TRP A 327 0.88 5.38 -16.40
N GLU A 328 2.04 5.86 -15.95
CA GLU A 328 2.77 6.94 -16.64
C GLU A 328 3.26 6.51 -18.03
N TYR A 329 3.76 5.28 -18.15
CA TYR A 329 4.16 4.72 -19.45
C TYR A 329 3.01 4.70 -20.45
N ALA A 330 1.83 4.26 -20.00
CA ALA A 330 0.63 4.20 -20.82
C ALA A 330 0.05 5.59 -21.15
N CYS A 331 0.10 6.53 -20.20
CA CYS A 331 -0.30 7.91 -20.38
C CYS A 331 0.55 8.61 -21.45
N ARG A 332 1.86 8.48 -21.34
CA ARG A 332 2.80 9.05 -22.32
C ARG A 332 2.66 8.45 -23.72
N ALA A 333 2.29 7.20 -23.83
CA ALA A 333 2.10 6.50 -25.11
C ALA A 333 3.23 6.74 -26.13
N GLY A 334 4.49 6.76 -25.66
CA GLY A 334 5.69 6.96 -26.45
C GLY A 334 6.15 8.43 -26.57
N THR A 335 5.45 9.38 -25.97
CA THR A 335 5.89 10.80 -25.89
C THR A 335 6.74 11.06 -24.66
N ASN A 336 7.45 12.21 -24.63
CA ASN A 336 8.28 12.64 -23.52
C ASN A 336 7.85 13.99 -22.91
N GLY A 337 6.86 14.67 -23.50
CA GLY A 337 6.36 15.96 -23.02
C GLY A 337 5.41 15.84 -21.85
N PRO A 338 4.93 16.96 -21.30
CA PRO A 338 3.95 16.98 -20.21
C PRO A 338 2.67 16.24 -20.57
N PHE A 339 2.25 16.26 -21.83
CA PHE A 339 1.07 15.59 -22.34
C PHE A 339 1.43 14.70 -23.55
N HIS A 340 0.56 13.73 -23.88
CA HIS A 340 0.73 12.92 -25.08
C HIS A 340 0.32 13.66 -26.37
N CYS A 341 -0.21 14.85 -26.26
CA CYS A 341 -0.67 15.71 -27.35
C CYS A 341 -0.04 17.11 -27.23
N PRO A 342 -0.13 17.97 -28.28
CA PRO A 342 0.21 19.37 -28.14
C PRO A 342 -0.65 20.05 -27.07
N GLU A 343 -0.03 20.90 -26.26
CA GLU A 343 -0.68 21.54 -25.12
C GLU A 343 -1.90 22.40 -25.53
N ASP A 344 -1.79 23.13 -26.64
CA ASP A 344 -2.86 23.92 -27.22
C ASP A 344 -4.08 23.07 -27.70
N GLN A 345 -3.93 21.75 -27.81
CA GLN A 345 -4.96 20.81 -28.16
C GLN A 345 -5.46 19.98 -26.96
N LEU A 346 -4.94 20.19 -25.76
CA LEU A 346 -5.27 19.36 -24.60
C LEU A 346 -6.78 19.23 -24.36
N ALA A 347 -7.56 20.28 -24.59
CA ALA A 347 -9.02 20.28 -24.45
C ALA A 347 -9.75 19.26 -25.35
N GLU A 348 -9.09 18.77 -26.42
CA GLU A 348 -9.65 17.71 -27.28
C GLU A 348 -9.43 16.31 -26.70
N TYR A 349 -8.53 16.16 -25.73
CA TYR A 349 -8.10 14.90 -25.12
C TYR A 349 -8.45 14.79 -23.63
N ALA A 350 -8.73 15.91 -22.97
CA ALA A 350 -8.92 15.98 -21.54
C ALA A 350 -10.28 16.58 -21.13
N VAL A 351 -10.85 16.03 -20.07
CA VAL A 351 -11.94 16.66 -19.33
C VAL A 351 -11.30 17.32 -18.09
N MET A 352 -11.28 18.66 -18.07
CA MET A 352 -10.55 19.48 -17.09
C MET A 352 -11.31 20.78 -16.79
N ASP A 353 -10.88 21.54 -15.80
CA ASP A 353 -11.49 22.80 -15.39
C ASP A 353 -10.51 23.99 -15.32
N PRO A 354 -10.05 24.52 -16.44
CA PRO A 354 -9.12 25.64 -16.46
C PRO A 354 -9.70 26.93 -15.85
N GLU A 355 -11.01 27.07 -15.79
CA GLU A 355 -11.71 28.26 -15.28
C GLU A 355 -12.38 28.03 -13.92
N GLN A 356 -12.29 26.84 -13.35
CA GLN A 356 -12.91 26.42 -12.08
C GLN A 356 -14.45 26.64 -12.03
N VAL A 357 -15.12 26.33 -13.13
CA VAL A 357 -16.57 26.49 -13.29
C VAL A 357 -17.30 25.16 -13.51
N ARG A 358 -16.57 24.08 -13.72
CA ARG A 358 -17.10 22.75 -14.00
C ARG A 358 -17.76 22.16 -12.76
N VAL A 359 -18.83 21.41 -12.97
CA VAL A 359 -19.65 20.84 -11.88
C VAL A 359 -19.59 19.31 -11.81
N GLY A 360 -18.82 18.65 -12.68
CA GLY A 360 -18.70 17.20 -12.66
C GLY A 360 -17.93 16.60 -13.84
N TYR A 361 -17.72 15.30 -13.74
CA TYR A 361 -17.07 14.49 -14.78
C TYR A 361 -18.00 14.27 -16.00
N GLU A 362 -17.43 13.70 -17.05
CA GLU A 362 -18.14 13.28 -18.27
C GLU A 362 -18.20 11.75 -18.38
N LYS A 363 -19.03 11.25 -19.31
CA LYS A 363 -19.00 9.84 -19.70
C LYS A 363 -17.61 9.50 -20.21
N VAL A 364 -17.15 8.27 -19.92
CA VAL A 364 -15.85 7.82 -20.38
C VAL A 364 -15.76 7.86 -21.92
N GLY A 365 -14.59 8.22 -22.45
CA GLY A 365 -14.35 8.21 -23.88
C GLY A 365 -15.01 9.32 -24.68
N THR A 366 -15.43 10.42 -24.07
CA THR A 366 -16.01 11.58 -24.77
C THR A 366 -14.95 12.40 -25.50
N LYS A 367 -13.70 12.31 -25.07
CA LYS A 367 -12.54 12.97 -25.68
C LYS A 367 -11.79 12.03 -26.64
N LYS A 368 -10.74 12.53 -27.29
CA LYS A 368 -9.88 11.72 -28.15
C LYS A 368 -8.96 10.81 -27.33
N PRO A 369 -8.63 9.60 -27.81
CA PRO A 369 -7.68 8.73 -27.16
C PRO A 369 -6.23 9.19 -27.37
N ASN A 370 -5.32 8.68 -26.52
CA ASN A 370 -3.90 8.81 -26.76
C ASN A 370 -3.42 7.91 -27.94
N PRO A 371 -2.16 8.01 -28.40
CA PRO A 371 -1.64 7.22 -29.53
C PRO A 371 -1.77 5.70 -29.38
N TRP A 372 -1.94 5.18 -28.15
CA TRP A 372 -2.13 3.75 -27.90
C TRP A 372 -3.60 3.35 -27.76
N GLY A 373 -4.54 4.29 -27.94
CA GLY A 373 -5.97 4.03 -27.92
C GLY A 373 -6.60 4.06 -26.54
N LEU A 374 -5.93 4.62 -25.54
CA LEU A 374 -6.43 4.83 -24.18
C LEU A 374 -7.09 6.22 -24.08
N TYR A 375 -8.25 6.28 -23.47
CA TYR A 375 -9.03 7.50 -23.26
C TYR A 375 -8.85 8.01 -21.83
N ASP A 376 -9.10 9.28 -21.65
CA ASP A 376 -9.22 9.94 -20.35
C ASP A 376 -7.96 9.80 -19.46
N MET A 377 -6.77 9.68 -20.12
CA MET A 377 -5.47 9.62 -19.40
C MET A 377 -5.04 10.97 -18.85
N HIS A 378 -5.68 12.06 -19.25
CA HIS A 378 -5.51 13.41 -18.75
C HIS A 378 -6.87 13.95 -18.33
N GLY A 379 -7.17 14.01 -17.04
CA GLY A 379 -8.44 14.51 -16.51
C GLY A 379 -9.55 13.46 -16.43
N ASN A 380 -10.76 13.91 -16.50
CA ASN A 380 -12.00 13.22 -16.15
C ASN A 380 -12.02 12.77 -14.69
N VAL A 381 -11.53 11.58 -14.35
CA VAL A 381 -11.27 11.27 -12.94
C VAL A 381 -9.81 10.89 -12.72
N MET A 382 -9.27 11.33 -11.59
CA MET A 382 -7.95 10.89 -11.13
C MET A 382 -7.99 9.38 -10.83
N GLU A 383 -6.91 8.67 -11.06
CA GLU A 383 -6.90 7.22 -11.04
C GLU A 383 -5.95 6.65 -10.00
N TRP A 384 -6.46 5.75 -9.16
CA TRP A 384 -5.64 4.99 -8.25
C TRP A 384 -4.56 4.18 -8.99
N CYS A 385 -3.32 4.31 -8.55
CA CYS A 385 -2.26 3.35 -8.80
C CYS A 385 -2.10 2.38 -7.62
N LEU A 386 -1.37 1.29 -7.85
CA LEU A 386 -1.13 0.25 -6.84
C LEU A 386 -0.19 0.74 -5.71
N ASP A 387 0.62 1.75 -5.99
CA ASP A 387 1.79 2.13 -5.23
C ASP A 387 1.50 2.97 -3.99
N ALA A 388 2.39 2.83 -3.00
CA ALA A 388 2.59 3.82 -1.96
C ALA A 388 3.30 5.06 -2.52
N TYR A 389 2.99 6.23 -1.98
CA TYR A 389 3.70 7.45 -2.29
C TYR A 389 5.11 7.45 -1.70
N LEU A 390 6.08 7.76 -2.53
CA LEU A 390 7.44 8.08 -2.14
C LEU A 390 7.75 9.51 -2.59
N PRO A 391 8.38 10.35 -1.74
CA PRO A 391 8.75 11.73 -2.11
C PRO A 391 9.75 11.80 -3.27
N SER A 392 10.38 10.69 -3.64
CA SER A 392 11.36 10.59 -4.72
C SER A 392 11.42 9.17 -5.27
N TYR A 393 11.74 9.04 -6.54
CA TYR A 393 11.90 7.74 -7.23
C TYR A 393 13.22 7.01 -6.93
N GLY A 394 14.14 7.60 -6.18
CA GLY A 394 15.54 7.16 -6.05
C GLY A 394 15.78 5.75 -5.50
N HIS A 395 14.74 5.05 -5.03
CA HIS A 395 14.84 3.73 -4.39
C HIS A 395 14.05 2.63 -5.10
N LEU A 396 13.42 2.92 -6.24
CA LEU A 396 12.64 1.95 -6.98
C LEU A 396 13.49 1.11 -7.92
N ASP A 397 13.07 -0.13 -8.14
CA ASP A 397 13.65 -1.01 -9.16
C ASP A 397 13.53 -0.39 -10.55
N LYS A 398 14.48 -0.73 -11.43
CA LYS A 398 14.46 -0.25 -12.82
C LYS A 398 13.54 -1.05 -13.74
N LYS A 399 13.03 -2.17 -13.26
CA LYS A 399 12.13 -3.04 -14.02
C LYS A 399 10.87 -3.32 -13.22
N ASP A 400 9.72 -3.03 -13.81
CA ASP A 400 8.40 -3.24 -13.25
C ASP A 400 8.30 -2.75 -11.79
N PRO A 401 8.74 -1.50 -11.50
CA PRO A 401 8.80 -1.00 -10.13
C PRO A 401 7.39 -0.84 -9.56
N TYR A 402 7.20 -1.25 -8.32
CA TYR A 402 6.06 -0.87 -7.49
C TYR A 402 6.37 -1.06 -6.01
N LEU A 403 5.65 -0.35 -5.17
CA LEU A 403 5.74 -0.45 -3.72
C LEU A 403 4.33 -0.53 -3.13
N LEU A 404 3.97 -1.67 -2.56
CA LEU A 404 2.66 -1.80 -1.92
C LEU A 404 2.55 -0.93 -0.67
N PRO A 405 1.45 -0.17 -0.51
CA PRO A 405 1.23 0.65 0.66
C PRO A 405 0.97 -0.22 1.90
N THR A 406 1.60 0.15 3.00
CA THR A 406 1.44 -0.48 4.31
C THR A 406 0.58 0.35 5.26
N GLN A 407 0.21 1.57 4.85
CA GLN A 407 -0.58 2.52 5.64
C GLN A 407 -1.88 2.87 4.89
N ARG A 408 -2.83 3.44 5.60
CA ARG A 408 -4.10 3.88 5.04
C ARG A 408 -3.93 4.99 4.00
N TRP A 409 -3.12 5.98 4.31
CA TRP A 409 -2.80 7.15 3.50
C TRP A 409 -1.42 7.06 2.88
N GLY A 410 -1.05 8.05 2.09
CA GLY A 410 0.21 8.01 1.37
C GLY A 410 0.15 7.04 0.18
N ARG A 411 -0.94 7.06 -0.59
CA ARG A 411 -1.15 6.25 -1.78
C ARG A 411 -1.21 7.13 -3.01
N ILE A 412 -0.74 6.61 -4.14
CA ILE A 412 -0.65 7.36 -5.39
C ILE A 412 -1.95 7.33 -6.17
N ALA A 413 -2.34 8.51 -6.65
CA ALA A 413 -3.28 8.69 -7.74
C ALA A 413 -2.65 9.56 -8.84
N ARG A 414 -3.07 9.37 -10.08
CA ARG A 414 -2.48 9.97 -11.28
C ARG A 414 -3.55 10.51 -12.23
N GLY A 415 -3.16 11.41 -13.16
CA GLY A 415 -3.97 11.87 -14.28
C GLY A 415 -4.66 13.21 -14.10
N GLY A 416 -4.77 13.71 -12.86
CA GLY A 416 -5.66 14.84 -12.58
C GLY A 416 -7.13 14.50 -12.86
N SER A 417 -8.03 15.46 -12.71
CA SER A 417 -9.48 15.21 -12.80
C SER A 417 -10.23 16.34 -13.53
N TRP A 418 -11.54 16.18 -13.67
CA TRP A 418 -12.46 17.18 -14.19
C TRP A 418 -12.44 18.49 -13.39
N TYR A 419 -11.94 18.45 -12.15
CA TYR A 419 -11.87 19.60 -11.24
C TYR A 419 -10.54 20.36 -11.31
N ASP A 420 -9.53 19.76 -11.96
CA ASP A 420 -8.17 20.29 -11.97
C ASP A 420 -7.87 21.12 -13.21
N PRO A 421 -7.03 22.17 -13.09
CA PRO A 421 -6.48 22.89 -14.24
C PRO A 421 -5.35 22.06 -14.90
N PRO A 422 -4.93 22.44 -16.14
CA PRO A 422 -4.04 21.65 -16.98
C PRO A 422 -2.72 21.21 -16.31
N GLU A 423 -2.12 22.02 -15.46
CA GLU A 423 -0.85 21.72 -14.81
C GLU A 423 -0.88 20.45 -13.94
N TYR A 424 -2.05 20.06 -13.42
CA TYR A 424 -2.21 18.83 -12.63
C TYR A 424 -2.54 17.60 -13.49
N LEU A 425 -2.79 17.78 -14.79
CA LEU A 425 -3.09 16.70 -15.73
C LEU A 425 -1.85 16.16 -16.43
N ARG A 426 -0.65 16.69 -16.16
CA ARG A 426 0.60 16.26 -16.81
C ARG A 426 0.88 14.78 -16.53
N SER A 427 1.51 14.12 -17.51
CA SER A 427 1.85 12.68 -17.42
C SER A 427 2.65 12.34 -16.16
N ALA A 428 3.54 13.23 -15.69
CA ALA A 428 4.39 13.04 -14.52
C ALA A 428 3.75 13.50 -13.21
N CYS A 429 2.65 14.28 -13.25
CA CYS A 429 2.02 14.81 -12.05
C CYS A 429 1.53 13.69 -11.12
N ARG A 430 1.80 13.84 -9.83
CA ARG A 430 1.52 12.83 -8.79
C ARG A 430 0.62 13.41 -7.72
N THR A 431 -0.31 12.61 -7.22
CA THR A 431 -1.17 13.03 -6.10
C THR A 431 -1.10 12.00 -4.98
N CYS A 432 -0.76 12.48 -3.78
CA CYS A 432 -0.66 11.67 -2.58
C CYS A 432 -1.97 11.71 -1.79
N SER A 433 -2.54 10.56 -1.49
CA SER A 433 -3.77 10.49 -0.68
C SER A 433 -3.53 10.89 0.77
N ASN A 434 -4.53 11.54 1.38
CA ASN A 434 -4.49 11.98 2.77
C ASN A 434 -5.89 11.90 3.41
N ASP A 435 -5.98 12.18 4.70
CA ASP A 435 -7.19 12.06 5.51
C ASP A 435 -8.30 13.08 5.16
N VAL A 436 -7.94 14.17 4.49
CA VAL A 436 -8.90 15.16 3.99
C VAL A 436 -9.88 14.55 2.98
N TRP A 437 -9.46 13.52 2.23
CA TRP A 437 -10.29 12.82 1.26
C TRP A 437 -11.49 12.06 1.87
N GLN A 438 -11.53 12.01 3.21
CA GLN A 438 -12.61 11.32 3.94
C GLN A 438 -13.05 12.13 5.19
N MET A 439 -12.94 13.43 5.15
CA MET A 439 -13.19 14.26 6.32
C MET A 439 -14.66 14.25 6.75
N GLN A 440 -15.58 14.27 5.80
CA GLN A 440 -17.02 14.32 6.02
C GLN A 440 -17.69 12.96 6.29
N ASP A 441 -16.93 11.84 6.23
CA ASP A 441 -17.49 10.53 6.56
C ASP A 441 -17.96 10.51 8.02
N PRO A 442 -19.26 10.30 8.29
CA PRO A 442 -19.80 10.32 9.65
C PRO A 442 -19.56 9.03 10.42
N GLN A 443 -19.04 7.98 9.77
CA GLN A 443 -18.85 6.67 10.40
C GLN A 443 -17.67 6.68 11.38
N LEU A 444 -17.78 5.92 12.46
CA LEU A 444 -16.69 5.66 13.42
C LEU A 444 -16.60 4.15 13.71
N PRO A 445 -15.48 3.49 13.32
CA PRO A 445 -14.37 4.01 12.51
C PRO A 445 -14.84 4.38 11.09
N LYS A 446 -14.12 5.30 10.44
CA LYS A 446 -14.40 5.72 9.06
C LYS A 446 -14.36 4.53 8.11
N SER A 447 -15.17 4.57 7.06
CA SER A 447 -15.29 3.51 6.06
C SER A 447 -13.93 3.12 5.47
N ILE A 448 -13.69 1.82 5.30
CA ILE A 448 -12.53 1.31 4.53
C ILE A 448 -12.83 1.21 3.04
N TRP A 449 -14.09 1.47 2.64
CA TRP A 449 -14.59 1.31 1.29
C TRP A 449 -14.75 2.62 0.54
N TRP A 450 -15.11 3.71 1.24
CA TRP A 450 -15.55 4.95 0.64
C TRP A 450 -14.73 6.15 1.11
N LEU A 451 -14.51 7.08 0.18
CA LEU A 451 -13.87 8.39 0.39
C LEU A 451 -14.88 9.48 0.05
N THR A 452 -15.55 10.01 1.05
CA THR A 452 -16.70 10.90 0.89
C THR A 452 -16.39 12.25 0.27
N ASP A 453 -15.14 12.67 0.29
CA ASP A 453 -14.69 13.99 -0.18
C ASP A 453 -13.91 13.92 -1.50
N ALA A 454 -13.68 12.71 -2.03
CA ALA A 454 -12.88 12.50 -3.25
C ALA A 454 -13.78 12.24 -4.48
N HIS A 455 -14.64 13.20 -4.81
CA HIS A 455 -15.62 13.12 -5.92
C HIS A 455 -14.96 13.09 -7.31
N TRP A 456 -13.69 13.23 -7.38
CA TRP A 456 -12.86 13.30 -8.58
C TRP A 456 -11.94 12.10 -8.73
N LEU A 457 -12.07 11.07 -7.89
CA LEU A 457 -11.16 9.95 -7.80
C LEU A 457 -11.85 8.65 -8.18
N GLY A 458 -11.31 7.98 -9.19
CA GLY A 458 -11.71 6.67 -9.69
C GLY A 458 -10.49 5.76 -9.89
N PHE A 459 -10.55 4.87 -10.89
CA PHE A 459 -9.47 3.97 -11.25
C PHE A 459 -9.68 3.31 -12.60
N ARG A 460 -8.60 2.76 -13.18
CA ARG A 460 -8.66 1.86 -14.34
C ARG A 460 -8.04 0.51 -14.08
N LEU A 461 -8.28 -0.45 -14.98
CA LEU A 461 -7.80 -1.81 -14.88
C LEU A 461 -6.45 -2.00 -15.56
N THR A 462 -5.64 -2.86 -14.98
CA THR A 462 -4.47 -3.44 -15.64
C THR A 462 -4.52 -4.97 -15.52
N ARG A 463 -4.10 -5.64 -16.59
CA ARG A 463 -3.90 -7.08 -16.66
C ARG A 463 -2.47 -7.35 -17.12
N PRO A 464 -1.52 -7.71 -16.25
CA PRO A 464 -0.18 -8.07 -16.66
C PRO A 464 -0.20 -9.34 -17.52
N LYS A 465 0.73 -9.43 -18.48
CA LYS A 465 0.88 -10.65 -19.30
C LYS A 465 1.32 -11.84 -18.46
N GLU A 466 2.26 -11.61 -17.56
CA GLU A 466 2.72 -12.63 -16.61
C GLU A 466 1.79 -12.66 -15.40
N ILE A 467 1.31 -13.85 -15.06
CA ILE A 467 0.41 -14.04 -13.92
C ILE A 467 1.29 -14.23 -12.67
N PRO A 468 1.13 -13.40 -11.64
CA PRO A 468 1.92 -13.47 -10.42
C PRO A 468 1.71 -14.78 -9.64
N SER A 469 2.52 -15.00 -8.59
CA SER A 469 2.28 -16.04 -7.61
C SER A 469 0.99 -15.77 -6.82
N GLU A 470 0.44 -16.80 -6.21
CA GLU A 470 -0.74 -16.66 -5.34
C GLU A 470 -0.49 -15.73 -4.15
N ASP A 471 0.71 -15.75 -3.59
CA ASP A 471 1.09 -14.86 -2.49
C ASP A 471 1.08 -13.40 -2.95
N GLU A 472 1.67 -13.10 -4.10
CA GLU A 472 1.71 -11.76 -4.68
C GLU A 472 0.30 -11.27 -5.08
N MET A 473 -0.52 -12.12 -5.68
CA MET A 473 -1.92 -11.80 -5.99
C MET A 473 -2.70 -11.46 -4.71
N TYR A 474 -2.51 -12.26 -3.66
CA TYR A 474 -3.16 -12.05 -2.36
C TYR A 474 -2.72 -10.71 -1.75
N GLU A 475 -1.42 -10.42 -1.75
CA GLU A 475 -0.89 -9.15 -1.23
C GLU A 475 -1.43 -7.94 -1.99
N ILE A 476 -1.43 -8.00 -3.31
CA ILE A 476 -1.94 -6.92 -4.18
C ILE A 476 -3.42 -6.65 -3.90
N TRP A 477 -4.27 -7.67 -3.91
CA TRP A 477 -5.72 -7.50 -3.71
C TRP A 477 -6.11 -7.09 -2.29
N ASN A 478 -5.21 -7.32 -1.31
CA ASN A 478 -5.44 -6.99 0.10
C ASN A 478 -4.61 -5.81 0.62
N SER A 479 -3.77 -5.18 -0.22
CA SER A 479 -2.84 -4.11 0.18
C SER A 479 -3.52 -2.86 0.75
N GLY A 480 -4.82 -2.72 0.61
CA GLY A 480 -5.56 -1.53 1.03
C GLY A 480 -6.24 -1.59 2.39
N GLY A 481 -6.35 -2.76 3.00
CA GLY A 481 -7.23 -3.04 4.14
C GLY A 481 -6.77 -2.55 5.52
N VAL A 482 -5.91 -1.53 5.61
CA VAL A 482 -5.47 -1.01 6.91
C VAL A 482 -6.61 -0.27 7.60
N LEU A 483 -7.22 -0.90 8.61
CA LEU A 483 -8.19 -0.24 9.49
C LEU A 483 -7.50 0.84 10.33
N PRO A 484 -8.17 1.99 10.59
CA PRO A 484 -7.61 2.99 11.50
C PRO A 484 -7.44 2.36 12.89
N THR A 485 -6.24 2.47 13.45
CA THR A 485 -6.00 2.19 14.87
C THR A 485 -6.98 3.05 15.67
N ARG A 486 -7.70 2.46 16.61
CA ARG A 486 -8.49 3.26 17.58
C ARG A 486 -7.49 4.14 18.34
N GLY A 487 -7.62 5.46 18.17
CA GLY A 487 -6.94 6.45 19.00
C GLY A 487 -7.37 6.34 20.47
#